data_8d1445fd1a90b7b347bf6d6acdba0ba7
#
_entry.id   8d1445fd1a90b7b347bf6d6acdba0ba7
#
_cell.length_a   1.000
_cell.length_b   1.000
_cell.length_c   1.000
_cell.angle_alpha   90.00
_cell.angle_beta   90.00
_cell.angle_gamma   90.00
#
_symmetry.space_group_name_H-M   'P 1'
#
loop_
_entity.id
_entity.type
_entity.pdbx_description
1 polymer ?
#
loop_
_entity_poly.entity_id
_entity_poly.type
_entity_poly.pdbx_seq_one_letter_code
_entity_poly.pdbx_strand_id
1 'polypeptide(L)'
;IIVIIIATTILSWIVNYIGDKVKDPIIPIILITLLTTIGLAIDVIMGSPLVSTSLFGYDPVIGARYYGLGNEYMGVLVGAALVSLLGIKERFNIPRKVILGLLIFLVIIVGYPKWGANVGGTITATAAVIFVFFKLFNIKLGWKQVIIIGAGMVAVVSIMAVMDIFFLESHSHLAGAISSIEEDGIVGLIMIIVRKISMNFKLFRITIWSKVLVVSIIVFAIIFNRPAGLLKTVIDKYPCLSIGWAAVVIASIVGFIVNDSGVVAAATCMIYLSFSLLYVLIQEPHTV
;
A
#
# COMPACT_ATOMS: atom_id res chain seq x y z
N ILE A 1 -15.92 -12.44 17.16
CA ILE A 1 -15.69 -11.07 17.68
C ILE A 1 -14.87 -11.13 18.97
N ILE A 2 -15.29 -11.83 20.02
CA ILE A 2 -14.60 -11.90 21.33
C ILE A 2 -13.13 -12.34 21.16
N VAL A 3 -12.86 -13.40 20.40
CA VAL A 3 -11.49 -13.89 20.15
C VAL A 3 -10.62 -12.82 19.47
N ILE A 4 -11.18 -12.08 18.52
CA ILE A 4 -10.46 -11.00 17.85
C ILE A 4 -10.12 -9.88 18.84
N ILE A 5 -11.07 -9.48 19.70
CA ILE A 5 -10.84 -8.45 20.72
C ILE A 5 -9.75 -8.89 21.69
N ILE A 6 -9.80 -10.13 22.18
CA ILE A 6 -8.79 -10.65 23.09
C ILE A 6 -7.42 -10.70 22.41
N ALA A 7 -7.34 -11.24 21.19
CA ALA A 7 -6.08 -11.36 20.45
C ALA A 7 -5.46 -9.99 20.15
N THR A 8 -6.25 -9.01 19.71
CA THR A 8 -5.78 -7.65 19.46
C THR A 8 -5.35 -6.94 20.73
N THR A 9 -6.05 -7.14 21.84
CA THR A 9 -5.68 -6.57 23.15
C THR A 9 -4.36 -7.15 23.64
N ILE A 10 -4.18 -8.48 23.56
CA ILE A 10 -2.92 -9.14 23.94
C ILE A 10 -1.77 -8.66 23.05
N LEU A 11 -1.97 -8.61 21.73
CA LEU A 11 -0.95 -8.16 20.80
C LEU A 11 -0.55 -6.69 21.08
N SER A 12 -1.54 -5.81 21.28
CA SER A 12 -1.30 -4.41 21.62
C SER A 12 -0.53 -4.26 22.93
N TRP A 13 -0.89 -5.07 23.95
CA TRP A 13 -0.18 -5.07 25.22
C TRP A 13 1.29 -5.51 25.07
N ILE A 14 1.55 -6.59 24.32
CA ILE A 14 2.90 -7.08 24.05
C ILE A 14 3.73 -6.02 23.32
N VAL A 15 3.17 -5.42 22.27
CA VAL A 15 3.87 -4.41 21.46
C VAL A 15 4.19 -3.17 22.29
N ASN A 16 3.24 -2.68 23.10
CA ASN A 16 3.48 -1.56 23.99
C ASN A 16 4.53 -1.88 25.06
N TYR A 17 4.44 -3.06 25.68
CA TYR A 17 5.46 -3.49 26.66
C TYR A 17 6.87 -3.52 26.08
N ILE A 18 7.04 -3.99 24.83
CA ILE A 18 8.32 -3.98 24.13
C ILE A 18 8.76 -2.53 23.86
N GLY A 19 7.85 -1.68 23.38
CA GLY A 19 8.12 -0.27 23.12
C GLY A 19 8.60 0.48 24.35
N ASP A 20 7.92 0.31 25.47
CA ASP A 20 8.27 0.93 26.76
C ASP A 20 9.64 0.46 27.28
N LYS A 21 9.93 -0.85 27.12
CA LYS A 21 11.20 -1.42 27.52
C LYS A 21 12.38 -0.92 26.69
N VAL A 22 12.16 -0.76 25.38
CA VAL A 22 13.18 -0.28 24.42
C VAL A 22 13.29 1.24 24.45
N LYS A 23 12.27 1.95 24.96
CA LYS A 23 12.17 3.42 25.00
C LYS A 23 12.34 4.09 23.63
N ASP A 24 11.79 3.45 22.60
CA ASP A 24 11.85 3.92 21.22
C ASP A 24 10.46 3.90 20.59
N PRO A 25 9.89 5.05 20.23
CA PRO A 25 8.52 5.13 19.71
C PRO A 25 8.35 4.49 18.33
N ILE A 26 9.42 4.22 17.60
CA ILE A 26 9.33 3.58 16.27
C ILE A 26 9.16 2.07 16.40
N ILE A 27 9.66 1.44 17.46
CA ILE A 27 9.64 -0.03 17.60
C ILE A 27 8.22 -0.62 17.58
N PRO A 28 7.23 -0.07 18.31
CA PRO A 28 5.85 -0.56 18.22
C PRO A 28 5.28 -0.50 16.79
N ILE A 29 5.58 0.59 16.07
CA ILE A 29 5.15 0.76 14.67
C ILE A 29 5.78 -0.32 13.80
N ILE A 30 7.10 -0.51 13.89
CA ILE A 30 7.83 -1.53 13.13
C ILE A 30 7.26 -2.91 13.41
N LEU A 31 7.03 -3.26 14.67
CA LEU A 31 6.55 -4.59 15.06
C LEU A 31 5.18 -4.89 14.44
N ILE A 32 4.20 -3.99 14.60
CA ILE A 32 2.86 -4.20 14.06
C ILE A 32 2.89 -4.26 12.53
N THR A 33 3.55 -3.29 11.89
CA THR A 33 3.56 -3.20 10.44
C THR A 33 4.37 -4.32 9.79
N LEU A 34 5.47 -4.75 10.43
CA LEU A 34 6.28 -5.88 9.96
C LEU A 34 5.54 -7.22 10.10
N LEU A 35 4.88 -7.46 11.25
CA LEU A 35 4.05 -8.65 11.44
C LEU A 35 2.94 -8.73 10.40
N THR A 36 2.27 -7.61 10.13
CA THR A 36 1.25 -7.54 9.07
C THR A 36 1.86 -7.82 7.69
N THR A 37 3.00 -7.21 7.38
CA THR A 37 3.68 -7.40 6.09
C THR A 37 4.10 -8.86 5.89
N ILE A 38 4.75 -9.46 6.87
CA ILE A 38 5.24 -10.85 6.79
C ILE A 38 4.05 -11.81 6.74
N GLY A 39 3.05 -11.62 7.62
CA GLY A 39 1.88 -12.49 7.67
C GLY A 39 1.12 -12.52 6.36
N LEU A 40 0.83 -11.35 5.77
CA LEU A 40 0.15 -11.26 4.46
C LEU A 40 1.04 -11.76 3.32
N ALA A 41 2.34 -11.45 3.33
CA ALA A 41 3.24 -11.91 2.29
C ALA A 41 3.32 -13.45 2.25
N ILE A 42 3.43 -14.09 3.40
CA ILE A 42 3.44 -15.56 3.51
C ILE A 42 2.10 -16.12 3.04
N ASP A 43 0.97 -15.59 3.51
CA ASP A 43 -0.36 -16.07 3.11
C ASP A 43 -0.55 -15.98 1.59
N VAL A 44 -0.17 -14.85 0.98
CA VAL A 44 -0.26 -14.66 -0.48
C VAL A 44 0.64 -15.62 -1.25
N ILE A 45 1.86 -15.86 -0.79
CA ILE A 45 2.78 -16.85 -1.40
C ILE A 45 2.23 -18.26 -1.29
N MET A 46 1.52 -18.58 -0.22
CA MET A 46 0.88 -19.87 0.02
C MET A 46 -0.47 -20.04 -0.73
N GLY A 47 -0.87 -19.08 -1.54
CA GLY A 47 -2.11 -19.12 -2.32
C GLY A 47 -3.31 -18.45 -1.64
N SER A 48 -3.06 -17.58 -0.67
CA SER A 48 -4.06 -16.74 0.00
C SER A 48 -5.15 -17.48 0.80
N PRO A 49 -4.86 -18.57 1.51
CA PRO A 49 -5.89 -19.33 2.23
C PRO A 49 -6.59 -18.52 3.34
N LEU A 50 -5.85 -17.67 4.06
CA LEU A 50 -6.41 -16.82 5.10
C LEU A 50 -7.14 -15.61 4.53
N VAL A 51 -6.58 -14.97 3.53
CA VAL A 51 -7.22 -13.85 2.84
C VAL A 51 -8.55 -14.27 2.23
N SER A 52 -8.62 -15.43 1.57
CA SER A 52 -9.84 -15.92 0.90
C SER A 52 -10.99 -16.26 1.88
N THR A 53 -10.68 -16.56 3.13
CA THR A 53 -11.67 -16.89 4.18
C THR A 53 -11.93 -15.75 5.15
N SER A 54 -11.25 -14.63 4.99
CA SER A 54 -11.36 -13.48 5.90
C SER A 54 -12.54 -12.57 5.56
N LEU A 55 -12.98 -11.79 6.56
CA LEU A 55 -14.08 -10.82 6.42
C LEU A 55 -13.75 -9.68 5.41
N PHE A 56 -12.47 -9.41 5.15
CA PHE A 56 -12.03 -8.39 4.19
C PHE A 56 -11.63 -8.99 2.83
N GLY A 57 -11.60 -10.32 2.71
CA GLY A 57 -11.00 -10.97 1.56
C GLY A 57 -11.88 -10.94 0.33
N TYR A 58 -13.12 -11.36 0.48
CA TYR A 58 -14.01 -11.52 -0.67
C TYR A 58 -15.46 -11.38 -0.27
N ASP A 59 -16.19 -10.54 -1.02
CA ASP A 59 -17.64 -10.59 -1.04
C ASP A 59 -18.08 -11.54 -2.18
N PRO A 60 -18.60 -12.73 -1.87
CA PRO A 60 -19.02 -13.68 -2.88
C PRO A 60 -20.20 -13.19 -3.74
N VAL A 61 -20.86 -12.10 -3.33
CA VAL A 61 -22.03 -11.54 -4.02
C VAL A 61 -21.64 -10.42 -4.99
N ILE A 62 -20.60 -9.63 -4.68
CA ILE A 62 -20.27 -8.40 -5.44
C ILE A 62 -19.10 -8.57 -6.40
N GLY A 63 -18.35 -9.65 -6.34
CA GLY A 63 -17.21 -9.87 -7.22
C GLY A 63 -16.07 -10.60 -6.54
N ALA A 64 -16.34 -11.85 -6.21
CA ALA A 64 -15.34 -12.71 -5.59
C ALA A 64 -14.10 -12.84 -6.48
N ARG A 65 -12.95 -12.48 -5.94
CA ARG A 65 -11.68 -13.04 -6.40
C ARG A 65 -11.51 -14.37 -5.68
N TYR A 66 -11.48 -15.44 -6.45
CA TYR A 66 -11.26 -16.78 -5.89
C TYR A 66 -9.79 -17.09 -5.59
N TYR A 67 -8.86 -16.19 -5.99
CA TYR A 67 -7.43 -16.32 -5.77
C TYR A 67 -6.73 -14.95 -5.82
N GLY A 68 -5.54 -14.88 -5.25
CA GLY A 68 -4.69 -13.71 -5.30
C GLY A 68 -5.06 -12.64 -4.24
N LEU A 69 -4.58 -11.43 -4.44
CA LEU A 69 -4.67 -10.33 -3.49
C LEU A 69 -5.74 -9.32 -3.90
N GLY A 70 -6.81 -9.19 -3.12
CA GLY A 70 -7.84 -8.16 -3.28
C GLY A 70 -7.31 -6.74 -2.99
N ASN A 71 -8.06 -5.71 -3.39
CA ASN A 71 -7.64 -4.32 -3.21
C ASN A 71 -7.54 -3.90 -1.73
N GLU A 72 -8.36 -4.49 -0.87
CA GLU A 72 -8.34 -4.31 0.58
C GLU A 72 -6.99 -4.70 1.17
N TYR A 73 -6.60 -5.94 0.96
CA TYR A 73 -5.34 -6.47 1.46
C TYR A 73 -4.12 -5.99 0.70
N MET A 74 -4.28 -5.59 -0.55
CA MET A 74 -3.22 -4.94 -1.31
C MET A 74 -2.83 -3.61 -0.67
N GLY A 75 -3.80 -2.77 -0.33
CA GLY A 75 -3.53 -1.51 0.37
C GLY A 75 -2.91 -1.73 1.75
N VAL A 76 -3.41 -2.71 2.51
CA VAL A 76 -2.83 -3.14 3.79
C VAL A 76 -1.38 -3.57 3.63
N LEU A 77 -1.09 -4.47 2.70
CA LEU A 77 0.25 -5.03 2.48
C LEU A 77 1.24 -3.94 2.04
N VAL A 78 0.87 -3.11 1.06
CA VAL A 78 1.74 -2.04 0.55
C VAL A 78 1.99 -0.98 1.62
N GLY A 79 0.94 -0.52 2.31
CA GLY A 79 1.05 0.49 3.38
C GLY A 79 1.90 0.00 4.55
N ALA A 80 1.65 -1.23 5.03
CA ALA A 80 2.41 -1.84 6.11
C ALA A 80 3.89 -2.03 5.73
N ALA A 81 4.16 -2.53 4.53
CA ALA A 81 5.52 -2.78 4.05
C ALA A 81 6.33 -1.48 3.90
N LEU A 82 5.74 -0.42 3.36
CA LEU A 82 6.40 0.87 3.23
C LEU A 82 6.78 1.45 4.61
N VAL A 83 5.86 1.42 5.57
CA VAL A 83 6.11 1.93 6.92
C VAL A 83 7.10 1.05 7.67
N SER A 84 6.96 -0.29 7.64
CA SER A 84 7.87 -1.20 8.35
C SER A 84 9.30 -1.14 7.81
N LEU A 85 9.48 -1.25 6.49
CA LEU A 85 10.82 -1.32 5.90
C LEU A 85 11.58 0.01 6.01
N LEU A 86 10.89 1.14 5.89
CA LEU A 86 11.51 2.44 6.10
C LEU A 86 11.72 2.73 7.60
N GLY A 87 10.84 2.26 8.48
CA GLY A 87 11.05 2.28 9.94
C GLY A 87 12.24 1.43 10.36
N ILE A 88 12.39 0.22 9.83
CA ILE A 88 13.56 -0.64 10.03
C ILE A 88 14.84 0.06 9.58
N LYS A 89 14.80 0.69 8.40
CA LYS A 89 15.95 1.47 7.91
C LYS A 89 16.29 2.62 8.86
N GLU A 90 15.29 3.34 9.35
CA GLU A 90 15.46 4.43 10.30
C GLU A 90 16.18 3.95 11.57
N ARG A 91 15.68 2.86 12.15
CA ARG A 91 16.14 2.39 13.46
C ARG A 91 17.45 1.61 13.41
N PHE A 92 17.62 0.75 12.39
CA PHE A 92 18.73 -0.21 12.32
C PHE A 92 19.75 0.13 11.23
N ASN A 93 19.58 1.27 10.54
CA ASN A 93 20.46 1.74 9.48
C ASN A 93 20.78 0.68 8.40
N ILE A 94 19.79 -0.14 8.05
CA ILE A 94 19.95 -1.21 7.03
C ILE A 94 20.38 -0.58 5.69
N PRO A 95 21.28 -1.23 4.93
CA PRO A 95 21.71 -0.72 3.63
C PRO A 95 20.55 -0.43 2.67
N ARG A 96 20.61 0.71 1.97
CA ARG A 96 19.57 1.13 1.00
C ARG A 96 19.22 0.06 -0.02
N LYS A 97 20.24 -0.67 -0.50
CA LYS A 97 20.07 -1.75 -1.48
C LYS A 97 19.24 -2.93 -0.94
N VAL A 98 19.38 -3.25 0.35
CA VAL A 98 18.59 -4.31 1.00
C VAL A 98 17.13 -3.90 1.10
N ILE A 99 16.87 -2.68 1.56
CA ILE A 99 15.49 -2.14 1.63
C ILE A 99 14.83 -2.14 0.25
N LEU A 100 15.54 -1.69 -0.78
CA LEU A 100 15.02 -1.71 -2.15
C LEU A 100 14.79 -3.13 -2.66
N GLY A 101 15.69 -4.08 -2.37
CA GLY A 101 15.49 -5.48 -2.72
C GLY A 101 14.22 -6.06 -2.10
N LEU A 102 13.95 -5.76 -0.81
CA LEU A 102 12.72 -6.17 -0.12
C LEU A 102 11.47 -5.50 -0.72
N LEU A 103 11.55 -4.22 -1.07
CA LEU A 103 10.45 -3.51 -1.73
C LEU A 103 10.19 -4.02 -3.15
N ILE A 104 11.23 -4.37 -3.92
CA ILE A 104 11.07 -5.02 -5.23
C ILE A 104 10.44 -6.41 -5.05
N PHE A 105 10.85 -7.16 -4.04
CA PHE A 105 10.23 -8.45 -3.72
C PHE A 105 8.74 -8.30 -3.38
N LEU A 106 8.35 -7.23 -2.67
CA LEU A 106 6.96 -6.88 -2.45
C LEU A 106 6.19 -6.69 -3.77
N VAL A 107 6.77 -5.97 -4.75
CA VAL A 107 6.15 -5.80 -6.08
C VAL A 107 5.91 -7.15 -6.75
N ILE A 108 6.90 -8.07 -6.64
CA ILE A 108 6.78 -9.44 -7.18
C ILE A 108 5.66 -10.19 -6.46
N ILE A 109 5.58 -10.13 -5.12
CA ILE A 109 4.50 -10.80 -4.35
C ILE A 109 3.13 -10.33 -4.82
N VAL A 110 2.95 -9.02 -4.99
CA VAL A 110 1.66 -8.44 -5.41
C VAL A 110 1.32 -8.80 -6.85
N GLY A 111 2.33 -8.86 -7.74
CA GLY A 111 2.13 -8.99 -9.17
C GLY A 111 2.20 -10.40 -9.72
N TYR A 112 2.94 -11.30 -9.09
CA TYR A 112 3.15 -12.63 -9.64
C TYR A 112 1.85 -13.41 -9.82
N PRO A 113 1.57 -13.99 -11.02
CA PRO A 113 0.28 -14.58 -11.36
C PRO A 113 -0.20 -15.69 -10.42
N LYS A 114 0.71 -16.47 -9.85
CA LYS A 114 0.39 -17.56 -8.91
C LYS A 114 0.29 -17.08 -7.44
N TRP A 115 0.60 -15.82 -7.15
CA TRP A 115 0.57 -15.22 -5.82
C TRP A 115 -0.49 -14.14 -5.73
N GLY A 116 -0.09 -12.87 -5.75
CA GLY A 116 -1.01 -11.74 -5.61
C GLY A 116 -1.91 -11.50 -6.83
N ALA A 117 -1.41 -11.74 -8.03
CA ALA A 117 -2.13 -11.58 -9.30
C ALA A 117 -2.89 -10.24 -9.43
N ASN A 118 -2.41 -9.17 -8.80
CA ASN A 118 -3.06 -7.86 -8.75
C ASN A 118 -2.31 -6.83 -9.60
N VAL A 119 -2.78 -6.60 -10.82
CA VAL A 119 -2.18 -5.66 -11.78
C VAL A 119 -2.18 -4.23 -11.24
N GLY A 120 -3.32 -3.74 -10.76
CA GLY A 120 -3.42 -2.40 -10.19
C GLY A 120 -2.56 -2.22 -8.95
N GLY A 121 -2.49 -3.25 -8.10
CA GLY A 121 -1.60 -3.28 -6.94
C GLY A 121 -0.13 -3.25 -7.32
N THR A 122 0.24 -3.95 -8.38
CA THR A 122 1.63 -3.96 -8.87
C THR A 122 2.05 -2.59 -9.39
N ILE A 123 1.18 -1.91 -10.14
CA ILE A 123 1.39 -0.53 -10.59
C ILE A 123 1.56 0.38 -9.37
N THR A 124 0.68 0.24 -8.38
CA THR A 124 0.67 1.02 -7.13
C THR A 124 1.99 0.83 -6.36
N ALA A 125 2.39 -0.41 -6.12
CA ALA A 125 3.62 -0.73 -5.42
C ALA A 125 4.86 -0.26 -6.20
N THR A 126 4.90 -0.45 -7.53
CA THR A 126 5.99 0.00 -8.40
C THR A 126 6.21 1.50 -8.32
N ALA A 127 5.13 2.29 -8.40
CA ALA A 127 5.22 3.75 -8.28
C ALA A 127 5.82 4.18 -6.93
N ALA A 128 5.37 3.57 -5.83
CA ALA A 128 5.89 3.82 -4.50
C ALA A 128 7.38 3.42 -4.37
N VAL A 129 7.77 2.26 -4.90
CA VAL A 129 9.16 1.77 -4.83
C VAL A 129 10.11 2.66 -5.63
N ILE A 130 9.72 3.11 -6.83
CA ILE A 130 10.53 4.05 -7.63
C ILE A 130 10.65 5.39 -6.90
N PHE A 131 9.58 5.88 -6.26
CA PHE A 131 9.64 7.08 -5.44
C PHE A 131 10.61 6.92 -4.26
N VAL A 132 10.54 5.80 -3.52
CA VAL A 132 11.47 5.48 -2.42
C VAL A 132 12.90 5.41 -2.94
N PHE A 133 13.14 4.80 -4.10
CA PHE A 133 14.46 4.78 -4.73
C PHE A 133 15.01 6.20 -4.93
N PHE A 134 14.25 7.10 -5.54
CA PHE A 134 14.71 8.48 -5.76
C PHE A 134 15.04 9.18 -4.44
N LYS A 135 14.20 9.02 -3.42
CA LYS A 135 14.41 9.64 -2.12
C LYS A 135 15.62 9.06 -1.38
N LEU A 136 15.78 7.74 -1.35
CA LEU A 136 16.92 7.10 -0.68
C LEU A 136 18.25 7.40 -1.34
N PHE A 137 18.28 7.66 -2.64
CA PHE A 137 19.49 8.05 -3.36
C PHE A 137 19.65 9.56 -3.54
N ASN A 138 18.83 10.36 -2.84
CA ASN A 138 18.86 11.83 -2.88
C ASN A 138 18.69 12.40 -4.31
N ILE A 139 17.95 11.70 -5.16
CA ILE A 139 17.63 12.18 -6.51
C ILE A 139 16.49 13.19 -6.39
N LYS A 140 16.72 14.42 -6.86
CA LYS A 140 15.70 15.47 -6.84
C LYS A 140 14.52 15.07 -7.74
N LEU A 141 13.31 15.19 -7.18
CA LEU A 141 12.09 14.92 -7.94
C LEU A 141 11.82 16.08 -8.89
N GLY A 142 11.69 15.76 -10.15
CA GLY A 142 11.34 16.68 -11.22
C GLY A 142 10.52 15.96 -12.28
N TRP A 143 10.20 16.63 -13.39
CA TRP A 143 9.36 16.05 -14.44
C TRP A 143 9.96 14.78 -15.08
N LYS A 144 11.29 14.68 -15.15
CA LYS A 144 12.00 13.49 -15.65
C LYS A 144 11.73 12.26 -14.77
N GLN A 145 11.72 12.43 -13.46
CA GLN A 145 11.45 11.37 -12.50
C GLN A 145 9.98 10.92 -12.56
N VAL A 146 9.05 11.83 -12.82
CA VAL A 146 7.64 11.50 -13.06
C VAL A 146 7.50 10.61 -14.30
N ILE A 147 8.21 10.94 -15.40
CA ILE A 147 8.25 10.09 -16.60
C ILE A 147 8.84 8.72 -16.30
N ILE A 148 9.92 8.64 -15.52
CA ILE A 148 10.55 7.36 -15.14
C ILE A 148 9.57 6.51 -14.31
N ILE A 149 8.82 7.10 -13.38
CA ILE A 149 7.76 6.39 -12.64
C ILE A 149 6.71 5.85 -13.62
N GLY A 150 6.22 6.69 -14.53
CA GLY A 150 5.27 6.28 -15.56
C GLY A 150 5.77 5.14 -16.45
N ALA A 151 7.00 5.27 -16.95
CA ALA A 151 7.66 4.23 -17.76
C ALA A 151 7.85 2.92 -16.98
N GLY A 152 8.22 3.00 -15.70
CA GLY A 152 8.33 1.83 -14.82
C GLY A 152 6.99 1.13 -14.62
N MET A 153 5.91 1.87 -14.43
CA MET A 153 4.57 1.30 -14.35
C MET A 153 4.18 0.58 -15.65
N VAL A 154 4.43 1.20 -16.81
CA VAL A 154 4.16 0.57 -18.12
C VAL A 154 5.01 -0.70 -18.30
N ALA A 155 6.29 -0.64 -17.99
CA ALA A 155 7.20 -1.79 -18.10
C ALA A 155 6.72 -2.98 -17.25
N VAL A 156 6.30 -2.73 -16.01
CA VAL A 156 5.78 -3.78 -15.11
C VAL A 156 4.49 -4.38 -15.65
N VAL A 157 3.57 -3.57 -16.16
CA VAL A 157 2.33 -4.08 -16.80
C VAL A 157 2.67 -4.93 -18.02
N SER A 158 3.62 -4.50 -18.85
CA SER A 158 4.07 -5.28 -20.01
C SER A 158 4.67 -6.62 -19.61
N ILE A 159 5.50 -6.65 -18.57
CA ILE A 159 6.06 -7.88 -18.02
C ILE A 159 4.93 -8.80 -17.51
N MET A 160 3.96 -8.27 -16.77
CA MET A 160 2.82 -9.04 -16.29
C MET A 160 2.00 -9.62 -17.44
N ALA A 161 1.76 -8.83 -18.51
CA ALA A 161 1.05 -9.29 -19.69
C ALA A 161 1.76 -10.47 -20.38
N VAL A 162 3.09 -10.37 -20.52
CA VAL A 162 3.91 -11.46 -21.06
C VAL A 162 3.85 -12.69 -20.15
N MET A 163 3.95 -12.51 -18.82
CA MET A 163 3.85 -13.62 -17.88
C MET A 163 2.48 -14.30 -17.92
N ASP A 164 1.41 -13.52 -18.09
CA ASP A 164 0.04 -14.02 -18.20
C ASP A 164 -0.10 -14.95 -19.42
N ILE A 165 0.46 -14.57 -20.57
CA ILE A 165 0.45 -15.39 -21.79
C ILE A 165 1.19 -16.72 -21.61
N PHE A 166 2.31 -16.72 -20.87
CA PHE A 166 3.14 -17.92 -20.69
C PHE A 166 2.70 -18.83 -19.55
N PHE A 167 2.03 -18.32 -18.51
CA PHE A 167 1.78 -19.06 -17.26
C PHE A 167 0.30 -19.34 -16.98
N LEU A 168 -0.64 -18.69 -17.67
CA LEU A 168 -2.07 -18.89 -17.47
C LEU A 168 -2.72 -19.47 -18.74
N GLU A 169 -3.30 -20.66 -18.61
CA GLU A 169 -4.08 -21.32 -19.66
C GLU A 169 -5.48 -20.69 -19.86
N SER A 170 -5.89 -19.76 -19.01
CA SER A 170 -7.20 -19.10 -19.03
C SER A 170 -7.09 -17.58 -19.18
N HIS A 171 -8.01 -16.99 -19.92
CA HIS A 171 -8.09 -15.54 -20.14
C HIS A 171 -8.13 -14.77 -18.82
N SER A 172 -7.04 -14.06 -18.51
CA SER A 172 -6.97 -13.18 -17.35
C SER A 172 -7.73 -11.86 -17.60
N HIS A 173 -7.97 -11.11 -16.53
CA HIS A 173 -8.51 -9.76 -16.64
C HIS A 173 -7.62 -8.81 -17.46
N LEU A 174 -6.32 -9.09 -17.54
CA LEU A 174 -5.38 -8.32 -18.35
C LEU A 174 -5.53 -8.67 -19.84
N ALA A 175 -5.67 -9.95 -20.16
CA ALA A 175 -5.97 -10.40 -21.53
C ALA A 175 -7.30 -9.81 -22.04
N GLY A 176 -8.33 -9.78 -21.21
CA GLY A 176 -9.60 -9.13 -21.53
C GLY A 176 -9.49 -7.62 -21.75
N ALA A 177 -8.62 -6.92 -21.04
CA ALA A 177 -8.36 -5.50 -21.26
C ALA A 177 -7.58 -5.26 -22.55
N ILE A 178 -6.63 -6.14 -22.89
CA ILE A 178 -5.85 -6.06 -24.13
C ILE A 178 -6.77 -6.33 -25.35
N SER A 179 -7.60 -7.37 -25.29
CA SER A 179 -8.55 -7.66 -26.40
C SER A 179 -9.54 -6.51 -26.62
N SER A 180 -10.03 -5.87 -25.57
CA SER A 180 -10.90 -4.68 -25.70
C SER A 180 -10.18 -3.51 -26.37
N ILE A 181 -8.88 -3.34 -26.14
CA ILE A 181 -8.07 -2.31 -26.80
C ILE A 181 -7.76 -2.69 -28.24
N GLU A 182 -7.54 -3.98 -28.53
CA GLU A 182 -7.31 -4.47 -29.89
C GLU A 182 -8.57 -4.36 -30.77
N GLU A 183 -9.76 -4.65 -30.20
CA GLU A 183 -11.04 -4.59 -30.91
C GLU A 183 -11.56 -3.15 -31.09
N ASP A 184 -11.52 -2.35 -30.00
CA ASP A 184 -12.16 -1.03 -29.95
C ASP A 184 -11.16 0.14 -30.00
N GLY A 185 -9.84 -0.12 -30.00
CA GLY A 185 -8.78 0.88 -30.04
C GLY A 185 -8.84 1.87 -28.88
N ILE A 186 -8.72 3.16 -29.19
CA ILE A 186 -8.76 4.25 -28.18
C ILE A 186 -10.11 4.31 -27.45
N VAL A 187 -11.21 3.91 -28.10
CA VAL A 187 -12.54 3.89 -27.46
C VAL A 187 -12.58 2.85 -26.35
N GLY A 188 -12.02 1.66 -26.56
CA GLY A 188 -11.89 0.63 -25.53
C GLY A 188 -11.13 1.12 -24.29
N LEU A 189 -10.03 1.84 -24.51
CA LEU A 189 -9.26 2.44 -23.40
C LEU A 189 -10.10 3.47 -22.62
N ILE A 190 -10.81 4.36 -23.32
CA ILE A 190 -11.68 5.36 -22.69
C ILE A 190 -12.78 4.67 -21.89
N MET A 191 -13.41 3.62 -22.41
CA MET A 191 -14.44 2.86 -21.72
C MET A 191 -13.93 2.20 -20.43
N ILE A 192 -12.70 1.66 -20.44
CA ILE A 192 -12.05 1.12 -19.23
C ILE A 192 -11.88 2.22 -18.18
N ILE A 193 -11.39 3.39 -18.57
CA ILE A 193 -11.19 4.53 -17.66
C ILE A 193 -12.54 5.00 -17.08
N VAL A 194 -13.55 5.20 -17.91
CA VAL A 194 -14.91 5.62 -17.49
C VAL A 194 -15.51 4.61 -16.53
N ARG A 195 -15.38 3.30 -16.81
CA ARG A 195 -15.86 2.24 -15.93
C ARG A 195 -15.17 2.32 -14.55
N LYS A 196 -13.84 2.48 -14.51
CA LYS A 196 -13.09 2.59 -13.24
C LYS A 196 -13.52 3.81 -12.43
N ILE A 197 -13.64 4.96 -13.06
CA ILE A 197 -14.10 6.20 -12.42
C ILE A 197 -15.52 6.02 -11.89
N SER A 198 -16.45 5.50 -12.69
CA SER A 198 -17.83 5.25 -12.29
C SER A 198 -17.92 4.29 -11.10
N MET A 199 -17.13 3.21 -11.11
CA MET A 199 -17.05 2.25 -10.02
C MET A 199 -16.53 2.91 -8.72
N ASN A 200 -15.48 3.72 -8.80
CA ASN A 200 -14.95 4.45 -7.65
C ASN A 200 -15.99 5.43 -7.07
N PHE A 201 -16.75 6.15 -7.90
CA PHE A 201 -17.84 7.02 -7.44
C PHE A 201 -18.97 6.22 -6.77
N LYS A 202 -19.33 5.07 -7.31
CA LYS A 202 -20.34 4.18 -6.71
C LYS A 202 -19.84 3.67 -5.34
N LEU A 203 -18.62 3.15 -5.28
CA LEU A 203 -18.03 2.66 -4.04
C LEU A 203 -17.87 3.75 -3.00
N PHE A 204 -17.50 4.98 -3.41
CA PHE A 204 -17.39 6.11 -2.48
C PHE A 204 -18.67 6.37 -1.69
N ARG A 205 -19.85 6.11 -2.27
CA ARG A 205 -21.15 6.29 -1.61
C ARG A 205 -21.53 5.11 -0.72
N ILE A 206 -21.09 3.89 -1.03
CA ILE A 206 -21.62 2.66 -0.44
C ILE A 206 -20.66 2.08 0.61
N THR A 207 -19.34 2.14 0.35
CA THR A 207 -18.37 1.45 1.22
C THR A 207 -18.02 2.25 2.47
N ILE A 208 -17.75 1.53 3.57
CA ILE A 208 -17.21 2.13 4.80
C ILE A 208 -15.80 2.70 4.59
N TRP A 209 -15.05 2.18 3.62
CA TRP A 209 -13.69 2.60 3.31
C TRP A 209 -13.58 4.05 2.84
N SER A 210 -14.63 4.59 2.22
CA SER A 210 -14.69 6.01 1.89
C SER A 210 -14.68 6.89 3.14
N LYS A 211 -15.34 6.46 4.23
CA LYS A 211 -15.32 7.16 5.51
C LYS A 211 -13.92 7.11 6.13
N VAL A 212 -13.26 5.94 6.07
CA VAL A 212 -11.87 5.77 6.53
C VAL A 212 -10.93 6.69 5.76
N LEU A 213 -11.05 6.75 4.43
CA LEU A 213 -10.24 7.62 3.57
C LEU A 213 -10.46 9.09 3.92
N VAL A 214 -11.71 9.53 4.05
CA VAL A 214 -12.04 10.91 4.40
C VAL A 214 -11.50 11.28 5.79
N VAL A 215 -11.66 10.40 6.79
CA VAL A 215 -11.10 10.61 8.13
C VAL A 215 -9.58 10.71 8.06
N SER A 216 -8.91 9.84 7.31
CA SER A 216 -7.45 9.90 7.11
C SER A 216 -7.02 11.24 6.49
N ILE A 217 -7.73 11.72 5.47
CA ILE A 217 -7.46 13.02 4.84
C ILE A 217 -7.68 14.16 5.83
N ILE A 218 -8.76 14.12 6.63
CA ILE A 218 -9.04 15.13 7.66
C ILE A 218 -7.93 15.15 8.72
N VAL A 219 -7.52 13.98 9.20
CA VAL A 219 -6.40 13.85 10.15
C VAL A 219 -5.13 14.50 9.58
N PHE A 220 -4.82 14.24 8.31
CA PHE A 220 -3.73 14.90 7.62
C PHE A 220 -3.88 16.41 7.55
N ALA A 221 -5.06 16.90 7.14
CA ALA A 221 -5.33 18.32 7.05
C ALA A 221 -5.16 19.02 8.40
N ILE A 222 -5.61 18.40 9.49
CA ILE A 222 -5.45 18.91 10.85
C ILE A 222 -3.96 18.96 11.25
N ILE A 223 -3.20 17.91 10.96
CA ILE A 223 -1.78 17.83 11.28
C ILE A 223 -0.99 18.89 10.52
N PHE A 224 -1.29 19.09 9.24
CA PHE A 224 -0.65 20.11 8.40
C PHE A 224 -1.04 21.54 8.82
N ASN A 225 -2.24 21.75 9.36
CA ASN A 225 -2.68 23.06 9.85
C ASN A 225 -2.21 23.39 11.28
N ARG A 226 -1.64 22.43 12.01
CA ARG A 226 -0.96 22.73 13.29
C ARG A 226 0.39 23.39 12.99
N PRO A 227 0.91 24.23 13.95
CA PRO A 227 2.13 24.98 13.68
C PRO A 227 3.19 24.05 13.07
N ALA A 228 3.74 24.46 11.95
CA ALA A 228 4.69 23.71 11.13
C ALA A 228 5.89 23.12 11.92
N GLY A 229 6.13 23.60 13.13
CA GLY A 229 7.20 23.17 14.04
C GLY A 229 7.15 21.68 14.37
N LEU A 230 6.04 21.17 14.90
CA LEU A 230 6.00 19.79 15.41
C LEU A 230 6.15 18.75 14.29
N LEU A 231 5.43 18.93 13.18
CA LEU A 231 5.53 18.05 12.03
C LEU A 231 6.94 18.10 11.43
N LYS A 232 7.52 19.30 11.32
CA LYS A 232 8.89 19.48 10.84
C LYS A 232 9.88 18.75 11.74
N THR A 233 9.75 18.90 13.05
CA THR A 233 10.59 18.20 14.03
C THR A 233 10.52 16.67 13.84
N VAL A 234 9.34 16.11 13.66
CA VAL A 234 9.16 14.67 13.42
C VAL A 234 9.77 14.23 12.09
N ILE A 235 9.57 15.00 11.03
CA ILE A 235 10.13 14.71 9.70
C ILE A 235 11.68 14.78 9.74
N ASP A 236 12.24 15.77 10.40
CA ASP A 236 13.69 15.95 10.53
C ASP A 236 14.32 14.88 11.43
N LYS A 237 13.60 14.43 12.47
CA LYS A 237 14.03 13.38 13.41
C LYS A 237 13.98 11.98 12.79
N TYR A 238 13.00 11.70 11.92
CA TYR A 238 12.75 10.39 11.32
C TYR A 238 12.71 10.46 9.78
N PRO A 239 13.82 10.83 9.13
CA PRO A 239 13.83 11.10 7.68
C PRO A 239 13.50 9.88 6.81
N CYS A 240 13.96 8.67 7.18
CA CYS A 240 13.62 7.46 6.42
C CYS A 240 12.15 7.07 6.59
N LEU A 241 11.61 7.13 7.82
CA LEU A 241 10.20 6.87 8.08
C LEU A 241 9.31 7.88 7.34
N SER A 242 9.73 9.14 7.27
CA SER A 242 9.04 10.19 6.51
C SER A 242 9.01 9.92 5.00
N ILE A 243 10.07 9.31 4.44
CA ILE A 243 10.04 8.79 3.07
C ILE A 243 8.98 7.68 2.94
N GLY A 244 8.85 6.80 3.92
CA GLY A 244 7.83 5.76 3.97
C GLY A 244 6.42 6.34 3.95
N TRP A 245 6.14 7.35 4.77
CA TRP A 245 4.87 8.06 4.79
C TRP A 245 4.54 8.73 3.45
N ALA A 246 5.51 9.42 2.86
CA ALA A 246 5.32 10.02 1.54
C ALA A 246 5.08 8.96 0.44
N ALA A 247 5.75 7.81 0.54
CA ALA A 247 5.52 6.69 -0.37
C ALA A 247 4.11 6.09 -0.22
N VAL A 248 3.55 6.02 1.00
CA VAL A 248 2.16 5.62 1.26
C VAL A 248 1.19 6.59 0.57
N VAL A 249 1.44 7.91 0.61
CA VAL A 249 0.61 8.90 -0.12
C VAL A 249 0.66 8.65 -1.62
N ILE A 250 1.85 8.45 -2.20
CA ILE A 250 2.01 8.13 -3.62
C ILE A 250 1.28 6.83 -3.98
N ALA A 251 1.46 5.76 -3.18
CA ALA A 251 0.75 4.51 -3.35
C ALA A 251 -0.78 4.70 -3.31
N SER A 252 -1.28 5.49 -2.37
CA SER A 252 -2.71 5.77 -2.22
C SER A 252 -3.28 6.53 -3.41
N ILE A 253 -2.58 7.53 -3.92
CA ILE A 253 -3.00 8.30 -5.11
C ILE A 253 -3.02 7.39 -6.35
N VAL A 254 -1.93 6.67 -6.59
CA VAL A 254 -1.84 5.77 -7.75
C VAL A 254 -2.85 4.64 -7.60
N GLY A 255 -2.95 4.02 -6.42
CA GLY A 255 -3.91 2.97 -6.13
C GLY A 255 -5.35 3.40 -6.33
N PHE A 256 -5.72 4.63 -5.96
CA PHE A 256 -7.03 5.21 -6.22
C PHE A 256 -7.34 5.30 -7.71
N ILE A 257 -6.37 5.68 -8.52
CA ILE A 257 -6.56 5.91 -9.97
C ILE A 257 -6.62 4.59 -10.75
N VAL A 258 -5.73 3.63 -10.42
CA VAL A 258 -5.53 2.45 -11.28
C VAL A 258 -6.41 1.25 -10.91
N ASN A 259 -6.96 1.19 -9.69
CA ASN A 259 -7.78 0.07 -9.23
C ASN A 259 -9.27 0.31 -9.43
N ASP A 260 -10.02 -0.76 -9.67
CA ASP A 260 -11.48 -0.70 -9.81
C ASP A 260 -12.17 -0.31 -8.48
N SER A 261 -11.63 -0.74 -7.34
CA SER A 261 -11.99 -0.28 -5.99
C SER A 261 -10.88 0.58 -5.37
N GLY A 262 -10.47 1.61 -6.10
CA GLY A 262 -9.37 2.49 -5.72
C GLY A 262 -9.57 3.22 -4.40
N VAL A 263 -10.82 3.58 -4.06
CA VAL A 263 -11.18 4.12 -2.74
C VAL A 263 -10.74 3.20 -1.61
N VAL A 264 -10.98 1.90 -1.78
CA VAL A 264 -10.64 0.88 -0.77
C VAL A 264 -9.12 0.72 -0.66
N ALA A 265 -8.44 0.59 -1.80
CA ALA A 265 -6.99 0.49 -1.87
C ALA A 265 -6.30 1.69 -1.20
N ALA A 266 -6.76 2.90 -1.50
CA ALA A 266 -6.24 4.12 -0.92
C ALA A 266 -6.51 4.20 0.59
N ALA A 267 -7.73 3.90 1.02
CA ALA A 267 -8.13 3.96 2.43
C ALA A 267 -7.30 3.00 3.29
N THR A 268 -7.17 1.73 2.87
CA THR A 268 -6.43 0.72 3.62
C THR A 268 -4.93 0.99 3.66
N CYS A 269 -4.36 1.57 2.60
CA CYS A 269 -2.98 2.02 2.58
C CYS A 269 -2.75 3.21 3.52
N MET A 270 -3.64 4.22 3.50
CA MET A 270 -3.55 5.44 4.32
C MET A 270 -3.66 5.21 5.83
N ILE A 271 -4.29 4.12 6.26
CA ILE A 271 -4.37 3.73 7.68
C ILE A 271 -2.97 3.72 8.30
N TYR A 272 -2.00 3.11 7.63
CA TYR A 272 -0.64 2.95 8.16
C TYR A 272 0.10 4.27 8.32
N LEU A 273 -0.12 5.20 7.39
CA LEU A 273 0.39 6.56 7.52
C LEU A 273 -0.31 7.29 8.68
N SER A 274 -1.65 7.30 8.71
CA SER A 274 -2.42 8.07 9.68
C SER A 274 -2.11 7.65 11.11
N PHE A 275 -2.15 6.35 11.40
CA PHE A 275 -1.91 5.85 12.75
C PHE A 275 -0.44 5.95 13.17
N SER A 276 0.51 5.63 12.28
CA SER A 276 1.93 5.72 12.65
C SER A 276 2.40 7.14 12.87
N LEU A 277 1.95 8.08 12.04
CA LEU A 277 2.27 9.50 12.21
C LEU A 277 1.64 10.09 13.47
N LEU A 278 0.34 9.80 13.72
CA LEU A 278 -0.33 10.22 14.96
C LEU A 278 0.37 9.66 16.20
N TYR A 279 0.73 8.39 16.19
CA TYR A 279 1.43 7.74 17.28
C TYR A 279 2.77 8.44 17.59
N VAL A 280 3.59 8.70 16.57
CA VAL A 280 4.85 9.41 16.74
C VAL A 280 4.62 10.82 17.26
N LEU A 281 3.64 11.56 16.73
CA LEU A 281 3.32 12.92 17.18
C LEU A 281 2.88 12.98 18.65
N ILE A 282 2.17 11.96 19.13
CA ILE A 282 1.75 11.89 20.55
C ILE A 282 2.93 11.56 21.47
N GLN A 283 3.89 10.77 20.99
CA GLN A 283 5.07 10.37 21.78
C GLN A 283 6.15 11.44 21.82
N GLU A 284 6.15 12.41 20.89
CA GLU A 284 7.11 13.49 20.92
C GLU A 284 6.75 14.48 22.04
N PRO A 285 7.71 14.85 22.90
CA PRO A 285 7.46 15.82 23.94
C PRO A 285 7.09 17.16 23.31
N HIS A 286 5.97 17.72 23.75
CA HIS A 286 5.56 19.07 23.39
C HIS A 286 6.57 20.03 24.05
N THR A 287 7.64 20.38 23.34
CA THR A 287 8.45 21.55 23.70
C THR A 287 7.59 22.78 23.39
N VAL A 288 6.92 23.27 24.43
CA VAL A 288 6.26 24.59 24.45
C VAL A 288 7.32 25.67 24.46
#